data_bfbfcda5d8f2ddde814398bee472f47d
#
_entry.id   bfbfcda5d8f2ddde814398bee472f47d
#
_cell.length_a   1.000
_cell.length_b   1.000
_cell.length_c   1.000
_cell.angle_alpha   90.00
_cell.angle_beta   90.00
_cell.angle_gamma   90.00
#
_symmetry.space_group_name_H-M   'P 1'
#
loop_
_entity.id
_entity.type
_entity.pdbx_description
1 polymer ?
#
loop_
_entity_poly.entity_id
_entity_poly.type
_entity_poly.pdbx_seq_one_letter_code
_entity_poly.pdbx_strand_id
1 'polypeptide(L)'
;MWKRIECLAIYTEDIEKSVNFYQSLGLTKVWETYQDEEKQWSLVGMRFPDGNSEVVLKNNPNLNFAETEIAVEDVKGFYEAFKTNLEVEWIRTPFPNSLGGHVAVMKAPDDNVFVLVGK
;
A
#
# COMPACT_ATOMS: atom_id res chain seq x y z
N MET A 1 14.65 -0.34 -9.67
CA MET A 1 13.77 -1.46 -10.10
C MET A 1 12.88 -1.89 -8.93
N TRP A 2 11.92 -2.73 -9.21
CA TRP A 2 11.06 -3.31 -8.16
C TRP A 2 11.89 -4.22 -7.27
N LYS A 3 11.68 -4.14 -5.95
CA LYS A 3 12.45 -4.91 -4.99
C LYS A 3 11.68 -6.11 -4.45
N ARG A 4 10.40 -5.91 -4.12
CA ARG A 4 9.55 -6.95 -3.52
C ARG A 4 8.12 -6.43 -3.41
N ILE A 5 7.21 -7.35 -3.11
CA ILE A 5 5.87 -6.95 -2.67
C ILE A 5 6.01 -6.45 -1.24
N GLU A 6 5.65 -5.18 -0.99
CA GLU A 6 5.71 -4.59 0.34
C GLU A 6 4.57 -5.09 1.22
N CYS A 7 3.36 -5.01 0.69
CA CYS A 7 2.18 -5.50 1.39
C CYS A 7 0.99 -5.57 0.45
N LEU A 8 -0.08 -6.19 0.93
CA LEU A 8 -1.40 -6.11 0.31
C LEU A 8 -2.26 -5.24 1.24
N ALA A 9 -2.79 -4.13 0.73
CA ALA A 9 -3.68 -3.27 1.49
C ALA A 9 -5.12 -3.61 1.12
N ILE A 10 -5.94 -3.90 2.11
CA ILE A 10 -7.34 -4.30 1.92
C ILE A 10 -8.28 -3.41 2.72
N TYR A 11 -9.45 -3.17 2.15
CA TYR A 11 -10.44 -2.29 2.74
C TYR A 11 -11.32 -3.02 3.76
N THR A 12 -11.62 -2.35 4.85
CA THR A 12 -12.65 -2.79 5.80
C THR A 12 -13.44 -1.58 6.31
N GLU A 13 -14.72 -1.77 6.51
CA GLU A 13 -15.57 -0.75 7.13
C GLU A 13 -15.35 -0.66 8.65
N ASP A 14 -14.84 -1.74 9.24
CA ASP A 14 -14.68 -1.86 10.69
C ASP A 14 -13.29 -2.43 10.99
N ILE A 15 -12.34 -1.55 11.26
CA ILE A 15 -10.95 -1.90 11.53
C ILE A 15 -10.84 -2.87 12.71
N GLU A 16 -11.52 -2.56 13.82
CA GLU A 16 -11.41 -3.37 15.03
C GLU A 16 -11.91 -4.80 14.81
N LYS A 17 -13.04 -4.93 14.14
CA LYS A 17 -13.60 -6.25 13.80
C LYS A 17 -12.63 -7.04 12.92
N SER A 18 -12.04 -6.38 11.92
CA SER A 18 -11.08 -7.04 11.03
C SER A 18 -9.80 -7.43 11.76
N VAL A 19 -9.28 -6.56 12.64
CA VAL A 19 -8.10 -6.89 13.46
C VAL A 19 -8.39 -8.17 14.26
N ASN A 20 -9.53 -8.24 14.94
CA ASN A 20 -9.89 -9.40 15.72
C ASN A 20 -9.99 -10.66 14.86
N PHE A 21 -10.58 -10.54 13.68
CA PHE A 21 -10.69 -11.67 12.76
C PHE A 21 -9.32 -12.18 12.32
N TYR A 22 -8.45 -11.28 11.86
CA TYR A 22 -7.13 -11.70 11.36
C TYR A 22 -6.23 -12.21 12.48
N GLN A 23 -6.37 -11.68 13.71
CA GLN A 23 -5.69 -12.24 14.87
C GLN A 23 -6.11 -13.67 15.13
N SER A 24 -7.39 -14.00 14.91
CA SER A 24 -7.86 -15.38 15.08
C SER A 24 -7.25 -16.34 14.06
N LEU A 25 -6.72 -15.83 12.96
CA LEU A 25 -6.03 -16.62 11.94
C LEU A 25 -4.52 -16.71 12.18
N GLY A 26 -4.04 -16.09 13.25
CA GLY A 26 -2.62 -16.13 13.61
C GLY A 26 -1.83 -14.89 13.26
N LEU A 27 -2.44 -13.87 12.63
CA LEU A 27 -1.74 -12.62 12.33
C LEU A 27 -1.58 -11.79 13.59
N THR A 28 -0.57 -10.92 13.60
CA THR A 28 -0.28 -10.04 14.73
C THR A 28 -0.35 -8.59 14.27
N LYS A 29 -1.07 -7.75 15.01
CA LYS A 29 -1.07 -6.31 14.78
C LYS A 29 0.31 -5.77 15.16
N VAL A 30 1.02 -5.16 14.21
CA VAL A 30 2.39 -4.69 14.42
C VAL A 30 2.54 -3.18 14.36
N TRP A 31 1.61 -2.46 13.74
CA TRP A 31 1.61 -1.01 13.74
C TRP A 31 0.23 -0.48 13.41
N GLU A 32 0.03 0.81 13.75
CA GLU A 32 -1.21 1.52 13.45
C GLU A 32 -0.90 3.00 13.30
N THR A 33 -1.52 3.65 12.33
CA THR A 33 -1.39 5.09 12.11
C THR A 33 -2.66 5.65 11.49
N TYR A 34 -2.80 6.97 11.50
CA TYR A 34 -3.89 7.64 10.80
C TYR A 34 -3.43 8.10 9.42
N GLN A 35 -4.25 7.81 8.42
CA GLN A 35 -4.12 8.40 7.10
C GLN A 35 -4.73 9.81 7.11
N ASP A 36 -5.85 9.97 7.82
CA ASP A 36 -6.53 11.25 8.04
C ASP A 36 -7.19 11.17 9.42
N GLU A 37 -6.62 11.88 10.40
CA GLU A 37 -7.09 11.80 11.77
C GLU A 37 -8.49 12.42 11.95
N GLU A 38 -8.79 13.52 11.26
CA GLU A 38 -10.11 14.15 11.36
C GLU A 38 -11.22 13.22 10.89
N LYS A 39 -10.97 12.50 9.80
CA LYS A 39 -11.94 11.56 9.22
C LYS A 39 -11.87 10.19 9.86
N GLN A 40 -10.96 9.98 10.80
CA GLN A 40 -10.72 8.68 11.43
C GLN A 40 -10.38 7.59 10.43
N TRP A 41 -9.72 7.97 9.33
CA TRP A 41 -9.20 7.02 8.37
C TRP A 41 -7.86 6.51 8.86
N SER A 42 -7.80 5.23 9.17
CA SER A 42 -6.62 4.61 9.76
C SER A 42 -6.04 3.52 8.87
N LEU A 43 -4.78 3.21 9.16
CA LEU A 43 -4.06 2.11 8.54
C LEU A 43 -3.52 1.23 9.67
N VAL A 44 -3.70 -0.08 9.54
CA VAL A 44 -3.24 -1.05 10.54
C VAL A 44 -2.46 -2.15 9.83
N GLY A 45 -1.21 -2.37 10.26
CA GLY A 45 -0.37 -3.45 9.74
C GLY A 45 -0.59 -4.74 10.53
N MET A 46 -0.91 -5.81 9.79
CA MET A 46 -1.11 -7.16 10.35
C MET A 46 -0.06 -8.07 9.74
N ARG A 47 0.81 -8.63 10.57
CA ARG A 47 1.91 -9.49 10.12
C ARG A 47 1.54 -10.95 10.23
N PHE A 48 1.91 -11.73 9.20
CA PHE A 48 1.71 -13.17 9.18
C PHE A 48 2.63 -13.87 10.17
N PRO A 49 2.25 -15.09 10.64
CA PRO A 49 3.01 -15.80 11.68
C PRO A 49 4.48 -16.05 11.35
N ASP A 50 4.84 -16.26 10.08
CA ASP A 50 6.25 -16.47 9.71
C ASP A 50 7.06 -15.17 9.69
N GLY A 51 6.41 -14.02 9.83
CA GLY A 51 7.07 -12.72 9.90
C GLY A 51 7.50 -12.13 8.56
N ASN A 52 7.23 -12.80 7.45
CA ASN A 52 7.74 -12.42 6.13
C ASN A 52 6.78 -11.60 5.28
N SER A 53 5.53 -11.52 5.65
CA SER A 53 4.54 -10.77 4.85
C SER A 53 3.55 -10.05 5.76
N GLU A 54 2.88 -9.07 5.16
CA GLU A 54 2.01 -8.17 5.90
C GLU A 54 0.79 -7.81 5.05
N VAL A 55 -0.35 -7.72 5.72
CA VAL A 55 -1.58 -7.15 5.18
C VAL A 55 -1.81 -5.83 5.89
N VAL A 56 -2.16 -4.78 5.15
CA VAL A 56 -2.53 -3.50 5.73
C VAL A 56 -4.04 -3.33 5.61
N LEU A 57 -4.68 -3.08 6.74
CA LEU A 57 -6.12 -2.79 6.80
C LEU A 57 -6.31 -1.28 6.66
N LYS A 58 -7.24 -0.87 5.80
CA LYS A 58 -7.57 0.54 5.57
C LYS A 58 -9.08 0.71 5.57
N ASN A 59 -9.56 1.87 6.04
CA ASN A 59 -10.99 2.12 6.12
C ASN A 59 -11.45 3.39 5.39
N ASN A 60 -10.59 3.97 4.54
CA ASN A 60 -10.99 5.08 3.68
C ASN A 60 -11.94 4.56 2.59
N PRO A 61 -13.22 4.96 2.59
CA PRO A 61 -14.19 4.42 1.62
C PRO A 61 -13.92 4.83 0.18
N ASN A 62 -13.09 5.84 -0.04
CA ASN A 62 -12.66 6.24 -1.38
C ASN A 62 -11.61 5.30 -1.97
N LEU A 63 -11.04 4.42 -1.13
CA LEU A 63 -10.03 3.43 -1.50
C LEU A 63 -10.52 2.03 -1.11
N ASN A 64 -11.74 1.70 -1.51
CA ASN A 64 -12.41 0.47 -1.08
C ASN A 64 -12.06 -0.75 -1.94
N PHE A 65 -10.84 -0.77 -2.47
CA PHE A 65 -10.33 -1.87 -3.29
C PHE A 65 -8.99 -2.34 -2.76
N ALA A 66 -8.60 -3.56 -3.12
CA ALA A 66 -7.30 -4.10 -2.73
C ALA A 66 -6.18 -3.43 -3.53
N GLU A 67 -5.11 -3.04 -2.83
CA GLU A 67 -3.94 -2.41 -3.43
C GLU A 67 -2.72 -3.30 -3.21
N THR A 68 -2.01 -3.63 -4.30
CA THR A 68 -0.73 -4.33 -4.20
C THR A 68 0.37 -3.27 -4.13
N GLU A 69 1.06 -3.19 -2.99
CA GLU A 69 2.15 -2.25 -2.81
C GLU A 69 3.48 -2.89 -3.13
N ILE A 70 4.26 -2.21 -3.96
CA ILE A 70 5.57 -2.67 -4.41
C ILE A 70 6.63 -1.73 -3.85
N ALA A 71 7.62 -2.29 -3.18
CA ALA A 71 8.75 -1.51 -2.69
C ALA A 71 9.72 -1.24 -3.82
N VAL A 72 10.09 0.04 -3.97
CA VAL A 72 11.18 0.45 -4.88
C VAL A 72 12.17 1.29 -4.09
N GLU A 73 13.42 1.31 -4.52
CA GLU A 73 14.45 2.05 -3.80
C GLU A 73 14.22 3.56 -3.86
N ASP A 74 13.88 4.06 -5.05
CA ASP A 74 13.68 5.48 -5.32
C ASP A 74 12.50 5.64 -6.26
N VAL A 75 11.36 6.09 -5.74
CA VAL A 75 10.12 6.21 -6.52
C VAL A 75 10.28 7.25 -7.64
N LYS A 76 10.87 8.40 -7.35
CA LYS A 76 11.07 9.43 -8.38
C LYS A 76 12.02 8.95 -9.47
N GLY A 77 13.10 8.26 -9.07
CA GLY A 77 14.05 7.70 -10.03
C GLY A 77 13.42 6.65 -10.92
N PHE A 78 12.60 5.79 -10.34
CA PHE A 78 11.84 4.80 -11.10
C PHE A 78 10.91 5.50 -12.11
N TYR A 79 10.17 6.50 -11.65
CA TYR A 79 9.28 7.25 -12.52
C TYR A 79 10.04 7.89 -13.69
N GLU A 80 11.17 8.55 -13.42
CA GLU A 80 11.98 9.16 -14.47
C GLU A 80 12.45 8.15 -15.51
N ALA A 81 12.80 6.94 -15.08
CA ALA A 81 13.23 5.87 -15.97
C ALA A 81 12.09 5.32 -16.84
N PHE A 82 10.86 5.35 -16.35
CA PHE A 82 9.72 4.69 -17.01
C PHE A 82 8.63 5.64 -17.51
N LYS A 83 8.75 6.95 -17.31
CA LYS A 83 7.70 7.90 -17.67
C LYS A 83 7.42 7.97 -19.19
N THR A 84 8.38 7.57 -20.02
CA THR A 84 8.22 7.53 -21.47
C THR A 84 7.89 6.15 -22.01
N ASN A 85 7.80 5.15 -21.13
CA ASN A 85 7.45 3.79 -21.53
C ASN A 85 5.94 3.72 -21.76
N LEU A 86 5.54 3.51 -23.03
CA LEU A 86 4.13 3.53 -23.42
C LEU A 86 3.32 2.36 -22.88
N GLU A 87 3.97 1.32 -22.34
CA GLU A 87 3.28 0.19 -21.71
C GLU A 87 2.84 0.49 -20.28
N VAL A 88 3.35 1.58 -19.69
CA VAL A 88 3.01 1.97 -18.31
C VAL A 88 2.10 3.18 -18.33
N GLU A 89 0.93 3.05 -17.71
CA GLU A 89 0.05 4.18 -17.48
C GLU A 89 0.26 4.68 -16.05
N TRP A 90 0.61 5.97 -15.91
CA TRP A 90 0.80 6.56 -14.58
C TRP A 90 -0.52 7.16 -14.10
N ILE A 91 -1.18 6.45 -13.19
CA ILE A 91 -2.45 6.90 -12.60
C ILE A 91 -2.17 8.08 -11.68
N ARG A 92 -1.08 7.99 -10.89
CA ARG A 92 -0.57 9.11 -10.10
C ARG A 92 0.94 9.15 -10.21
N THR A 93 1.45 10.32 -10.58
CA THR A 93 2.89 10.57 -10.57
C THR A 93 3.41 10.69 -9.14
N PRO A 94 4.71 10.58 -8.89
CA PRO A 94 5.24 10.58 -7.52
C PRO A 94 4.79 11.76 -6.67
N PHE A 95 4.39 11.47 -5.44
CA PHE A 95 4.01 12.46 -4.45
C PHE A 95 4.56 12.03 -3.08
N PRO A 96 4.86 13.00 -2.18
CA PRO A 96 5.41 12.65 -0.87
C PRO A 96 4.38 11.92 0.00
N ASN A 97 4.85 10.97 0.81
CA ASN A 97 4.02 10.34 1.83
C ASN A 97 4.37 10.88 3.23
N SER A 98 3.60 10.47 4.24
CA SER A 98 3.78 10.92 5.62
C SER A 98 5.00 10.34 6.31
N LEU A 99 5.69 9.37 5.68
CA LEU A 99 6.83 8.67 6.27
C LEU A 99 8.17 9.15 5.71
N GLY A 100 8.19 10.26 5.00
CA GLY A 100 9.40 10.84 4.44
C GLY A 100 9.83 10.28 3.09
N GLY A 101 9.02 9.40 2.52
CA GLY A 101 9.27 8.84 1.19
C GLY A 101 8.30 9.36 0.15
N HIS A 102 8.14 8.59 -0.92
CA HIS A 102 7.24 8.92 -2.01
C HIS A 102 6.37 7.72 -2.38
N VAL A 103 5.24 8.03 -3.01
CA VAL A 103 4.28 7.06 -3.53
C VAL A 103 3.97 7.44 -4.97
N ALA A 104 3.77 6.44 -5.82
CA ALA A 104 3.24 6.63 -7.16
C ALA A 104 2.29 5.48 -7.45
N VAL A 105 1.39 5.65 -8.42
CA VAL A 105 0.46 4.58 -8.79
C VAL A 105 0.57 4.36 -10.28
N MET A 106 0.84 3.14 -10.69
CA MET A 106 1.00 2.78 -12.09
C MET A 106 0.08 1.62 -12.47
N LYS A 107 -0.23 1.56 -13.74
CA LYS A 107 -1.00 0.46 -14.32
C LYS A 107 -0.15 -0.21 -15.39
N ALA A 108 -0.03 -1.52 -15.29
CA ALA A 108 0.70 -2.33 -16.24
C ALA A 108 -0.14 -2.61 -17.51
N PRO A 109 0.46 -3.10 -18.60
CA PRO A 109 -0.29 -3.37 -19.83
C PRO A 109 -1.33 -4.48 -19.70
N ASP A 110 -1.25 -5.30 -18.65
CA ASP A 110 -2.27 -6.32 -18.34
C ASP A 110 -3.40 -5.77 -17.46
N ASP A 111 -3.47 -4.44 -17.30
CA ASP A 111 -4.46 -3.71 -16.50
C ASP A 111 -4.32 -3.85 -14.98
N ASN A 112 -3.28 -4.50 -14.49
CA ASN A 112 -3.04 -4.56 -13.05
C ASN A 112 -2.48 -3.24 -12.55
N VAL A 113 -2.97 -2.81 -11.39
CA VAL A 113 -2.59 -1.55 -10.76
C VAL A 113 -1.68 -1.83 -9.56
N PHE A 114 -0.59 -1.08 -9.49
CA PHE A 114 0.40 -1.22 -8.40
C PHE A 114 0.67 0.13 -7.77
N VAL A 115 0.77 0.12 -6.44
CA VAL A 115 1.18 1.29 -5.66
C VAL A 115 2.67 1.14 -5.36
N LEU A 116 3.47 2.09 -5.82
CA LEU A 116 4.92 2.06 -5.61
C LEU A 116 5.24 2.88 -4.37
N VAL A 117 6.05 2.30 -3.46
CA VAL A 117 6.45 2.97 -2.22
C VAL A 117 7.96 2.89 -2.05
N GLY A 118 8.56 3.95 -1.52
CA GLY A 118 10.00 4.02 -1.29
C GLY A 118 10.44 5.44 -0.99
N LYS A 119 11.70 5.70 -1.22
CA LYS A 119 12.25 7.05 -1.06
C LYS A 119 11.72 8.02 -2.09
#